data_4458fafd1b34ada74649fd6b151e867a
#
_entry.id   4458fafd1b34ada74649fd6b151e867a
#
_cell.length_a   1.000
_cell.length_b   1.000
_cell.length_c   1.000
_cell.angle_alpha   90.00
_cell.angle_beta   90.00
_cell.angle_gamma   90.00
#
_symmetry.space_group_name_H-M   'P 1'
#
loop_
_entity.id
_entity.type
_entity.pdbx_description
1 polymer ?
#
loop_
_entity_poly.entity_id
_entity_poly.type
_entity_poly.pdbx_seq_one_letter_code
_entity_poly.pdbx_strand_id
1 'polypeptide(L)' 'MALADRLNQIVAEQRVSKREFAKRVGISENYLYVLTGNSRSDSNKNKTISRALAKLIAVEFGYDEDWLLNGGK' A
#
# COMPACT_ATOMS: atom_id res chain seq x y z
N MET A 1 10.33 5.27 6.49
CA MET A 1 9.56 4.06 6.23
C MET A 1 9.16 4.03 4.77
N ALA A 2 9.46 2.95 4.11
CA ALA A 2 9.16 2.85 2.69
C ALA A 2 7.66 2.58 2.49
N LEU A 3 7.19 2.85 1.28
CA LEU A 3 5.79 2.58 0.95
C LEU A 3 5.43 1.13 1.21
N ALA A 4 6.34 0.21 0.87
CA ALA A 4 6.08 -1.20 1.09
C ALA A 4 5.81 -1.50 2.56
N ASP A 5 6.55 -0.86 3.44
CA ASP A 5 6.37 -1.07 4.87
C ASP A 5 5.02 -0.54 5.33
N ARG A 6 4.62 0.61 4.80
CA ARG A 6 3.34 1.18 5.18
C ARG A 6 2.19 0.31 4.71
N LEU A 7 2.28 -0.20 3.49
CA LEU A 7 1.21 -1.07 2.97
C LEU A 7 1.15 -2.39 3.74
N ASN A 8 2.31 -2.95 4.06
CA ASN A 8 2.33 -4.18 4.84
C ASN A 8 1.79 -3.95 6.24
N GLN A 9 2.04 -2.77 6.80
CA GLN A 9 1.50 -2.43 8.10
C GLN A 9 -0.03 -2.41 8.07
N ILE A 10 -0.61 -1.81 7.03
CA ILE A 10 -2.07 -1.77 6.90
C ILE A 10 -2.64 -3.17 6.80
N VAL A 11 -2.02 -4.00 5.97
CA VAL A 11 -2.49 -5.37 5.80
C VAL A 11 -2.50 -6.09 7.14
N ALA A 12 -1.44 -5.92 7.91
CA ALA A 12 -1.34 -6.58 9.21
C ALA A 12 -2.35 -6.03 10.20
N GLU A 13 -2.50 -4.72 10.25
CA GLU A 13 -3.42 -4.10 11.21
C GLU A 13 -4.87 -4.44 10.90
N GLN A 14 -5.20 -4.51 9.62
CA GLN A 14 -6.57 -4.79 9.23
C GLN A 14 -6.87 -6.29 9.21
N ARG A 15 -5.84 -7.10 9.38
CA ARG A 15 -5.98 -8.55 9.42
C ARG A 15 -6.63 -9.08 8.15
N VAL A 16 -6.23 -8.54 7.02
CA VAL A 16 -6.72 -9.02 5.74
C VAL A 16 -5.55 -9.62 4.96
N SER A 17 -5.86 -10.46 4.00
CA SER A 17 -4.81 -10.96 3.13
C SER A 17 -4.51 -9.90 2.10
N LYS A 18 -3.38 -10.02 1.43
CA LYS A 18 -3.06 -9.10 0.34
C LYS A 18 -4.10 -9.19 -0.76
N ARG A 19 -4.62 -10.37 -0.99
CA ARG A 19 -5.66 -10.56 -1.99
C ARG A 19 -6.90 -9.76 -1.62
N GLU A 20 -7.31 -9.84 -0.36
CA GLU A 20 -8.48 -9.12 0.10
C GLU A 20 -8.24 -7.61 0.04
N PHE A 21 -7.06 -7.17 0.46
CA PHE A 21 -6.72 -5.76 0.41
C PHE A 21 -6.82 -5.24 -1.03
N ALA A 22 -6.21 -5.96 -1.97
CA ALA A 22 -6.22 -5.54 -3.36
C ALA A 22 -7.64 -5.46 -3.90
N LYS A 23 -8.44 -6.46 -3.57
CA LYS A 23 -9.81 -6.50 -4.02
C LYS A 23 -10.60 -5.32 -3.49
N ARG A 24 -10.40 -4.97 -2.24
CA ARG A 24 -11.16 -3.90 -1.61
C ARG A 24 -10.82 -2.52 -2.16
N VAL A 25 -9.57 -2.33 -2.57
CA VAL A 25 -9.19 -1.03 -3.13
C VAL A 25 -9.19 -1.01 -4.65
N GLY A 26 -9.50 -2.13 -5.28
CA GLY A 26 -9.67 -2.14 -6.73
C GLY A 26 -8.40 -2.27 -7.55
N ILE A 27 -7.40 -2.94 -7.02
CA ILE A 27 -6.18 -3.19 -7.77
C ILE A 27 -5.94 -4.69 -7.87
N SER A 28 -5.05 -5.09 -8.76
CA SER A 28 -4.75 -6.50 -8.88
C SER A 28 -3.86 -6.95 -7.74
N GLU A 29 -3.96 -8.19 -7.39
CA GLU A 29 -3.11 -8.76 -6.36
C GLU A 29 -1.64 -8.67 -6.76
N ASN A 30 -1.38 -8.92 -8.03
CA ASN A 30 -0.02 -8.87 -8.53
C ASN A 30 0.58 -7.47 -8.38
N TYR A 31 -0.20 -6.45 -8.67
CA TYR A 31 0.26 -5.09 -8.51
C TYR A 31 0.58 -4.79 -7.04
N LEU A 32 -0.25 -5.28 -6.13
CA LEU A 32 0.00 -5.09 -4.72
C LEU A 32 1.29 -5.78 -4.29
N TYR A 33 1.57 -6.95 -4.81
CA TYR A 33 2.82 -7.62 -4.50
C TYR A 33 4.02 -6.81 -4.96
N VAL A 34 3.91 -6.18 -6.11
CA VAL A 34 4.96 -5.30 -6.58
C VAL A 34 5.14 -4.12 -5.64
N LEU A 35 4.04 -3.52 -5.21
CA LEU A 35 4.10 -2.37 -4.32
C LEU A 35 4.64 -2.71 -2.94
N THR A 36 4.38 -3.90 -2.46
CA THR A 36 4.80 -4.28 -1.12
C THR A 36 6.21 -4.88 -1.10
N GLY A 37 6.89 -4.85 -2.24
CA GLY A 37 8.29 -5.21 -2.23
C GLY A 37 8.58 -6.68 -2.17
N ASN A 38 7.65 -7.47 -2.58
CA ASN A 38 7.89 -8.86 -2.59
C ASN A 38 8.98 -9.26 -3.52
N SER A 39 9.22 -8.50 -4.53
CA SER A 39 10.28 -8.80 -5.40
C SER A 39 11.48 -8.25 -4.78
N ARG A 40 12.59 -8.69 -5.02
CA ARG A 40 13.70 -8.22 -4.43
C ARG A 40 14.10 -7.01 -4.97
N SER A 41 14.88 -6.50 -4.34
CA SER A 41 15.62 -5.58 -4.75
C SER A 41 15.39 -4.20 -4.68
N ASP A 42 16.22 -3.54 -5.15
CA ASP A 42 16.36 -2.20 -5.07
C ASP A 42 15.33 -1.45 -5.76
N SER A 43 14.68 -2.08 -6.66
CA SER A 43 13.70 -1.37 -7.44
C SER A 43 12.57 -0.85 -6.60
N ASN A 44 12.47 -1.29 -5.37
CA ASN A 44 11.41 -0.82 -4.51
C ASN A 44 11.69 0.46 -3.80
N LYS A 45 12.90 0.94 -3.88
CA LYS A 45 13.24 2.11 -3.13
C LYS A 45 12.44 3.32 -3.51
N ASN A 46 12.14 3.47 -4.75
CA ASN A 46 11.46 4.66 -5.22
C ASN A 46 10.02 4.43 -5.62
N LYS A 47 9.45 3.33 -5.18
CA LYS A 47 8.06 3.08 -5.53
C LYS A 47 7.15 4.04 -4.84
N THR A 48 6.18 4.52 -5.60
CA THR A 48 5.16 5.38 -5.05
C THR A 48 3.84 4.94 -5.61
N ILE A 49 2.76 5.46 -5.04
CA ILE A 49 1.42 5.20 -5.56
C ILE A 49 0.82 6.52 -5.96
N SER A 50 -0.19 6.46 -6.82
CA SER A 50 -0.87 7.66 -7.23
C SER A 50 -1.67 8.21 -6.06
N ARG A 51 -1.95 9.50 -6.11
CA ARG A 51 -2.78 10.11 -5.09
C ARG A 51 -4.16 9.47 -5.07
N ALA A 52 -4.69 9.12 -6.23
CA ALA A 52 -6.00 8.49 -6.30
C ALA A 52 -6.01 7.16 -5.54
N LEU A 53 -4.97 6.35 -5.71
CA LEU A 53 -4.91 5.09 -5.01
C LEU A 53 -4.72 5.31 -3.51
N ALA A 54 -3.89 6.26 -3.13
CA ALA A 54 -3.70 6.57 -1.72
C ALA A 54 -5.02 6.98 -1.08
N LYS A 55 -5.81 7.77 -1.81
CA LYS A 55 -7.09 8.21 -1.29
C LYS A 55 -8.05 7.03 -1.13
N LEU A 56 -8.05 6.10 -2.08
CA LEU A 56 -8.91 4.92 -1.97
C LEU A 56 -8.56 4.10 -0.74
N ILE A 57 -7.27 3.90 -0.52
CA ILE A 57 -6.83 3.15 0.64
C ILE A 57 -7.20 3.88 1.93
N ALA A 58 -6.97 5.18 1.95
CA ALA A 58 -7.27 5.98 3.13
C ALA A 58 -8.75 5.90 3.50
N VAL A 59 -9.61 6.02 2.51
CA VAL A 59 -11.03 5.98 2.74
C VAL A 59 -11.49 4.58 3.13
N GLU A 60 -10.97 3.59 2.43
CA GLU A 60 -11.42 2.22 2.66
C GLU A 60 -11.05 1.72 4.06
N PHE A 61 -9.86 2.05 4.52
CA PHE A 61 -9.36 1.50 5.76
C PHE A 61 -9.21 2.53 6.88
N GLY A 62 -9.48 3.79 6.59
CA GLY A 62 -9.41 4.81 7.65
C GLY A 62 -8.03 5.32 7.96
N TYR A 63 -7.20 5.47 6.96
CA TYR A 63 -5.85 5.98 7.15
C TYR A 63 -5.71 7.37 6.58
N ASP A 64 -4.58 8.00 6.88
CA ASP A 64 -4.28 9.33 6.41
C ASP A 64 -3.63 9.24 5.03
N GLU A 65 -4.20 9.95 4.08
CA GLU A 65 -3.69 9.96 2.71
C GLU A 65 -2.23 10.46 2.67
N ASP A 66 -1.92 11.50 3.43
CA ASP A 66 -0.57 12.03 3.45
C ASP A 66 0.43 11.04 4.03
N TRP A 67 0.01 10.31 5.04
CA TRP A 67 0.88 9.29 5.59
C TRP A 67 1.18 8.22 4.53
N LEU A 68 0.18 7.86 3.75
CA LEU A 68 0.40 6.86 2.70
C LEU A 68 1.34 7.37 1.62
N LEU A 69 1.20 8.63 1.25
CA LEU A 69 2.02 9.19 0.19
C LEU A 69 3.42 9.56 0.64
N ASN A 70 3.53 10.09 1.83
CA ASN A 70 4.79 10.70 2.27
C ASN A 70 5.36 10.15 3.55
N GLY A 71 4.72 9.20 4.14
CA GLY A 71 5.23 8.61 5.37
C GLY A 71 4.96 9.44 6.61
N GLY A 72 3.95 10.29 6.56
CA GLY A 72 3.58 11.04 7.76
C GLY A 72 4.32 12.33 7.96
N LYS A 73 4.86 12.83 6.92
CA LYS A 73 5.60 14.08 7.05
C LYS A 73 4.75 15.29 6.78
#